data_3a276c558e4e3dcbdc675b719727a7b8
#
_entry.id   3a276c558e4e3dcbdc675b719727a7b8
#
_cell.length_a   1.000
_cell.length_b   1.000
_cell.length_c   1.000
_cell.angle_alpha   90.00
_cell.angle_beta   90.00
_cell.angle_gamma   90.00
#
_symmetry.space_group_name_H-M   'P 1'
#
loop_
_entity.id
_entity.type
_entity.pdbx_description
1 polymer ?
#
loop_
_entity_poly.entity_id
_entity_poly.type
_entity_poly.pdbx_seq_one_letter_code
_entity_poly.pdbx_strand_id
1 'polypeptide(L)'
;MSALHTWLHRDSEPDLLRFTTAGSVDDGKSTLIGRLLHDADALYEDHVEALKRAAGGRGDELDFALITDGLKAEREQGITIDVAYRYFATAKRRFIIADTPGHEQYTRNMATGASTADLAVTLIDARLGVLTQSKRHAFISSLLGVPRVVVAVNKMDLVDYDQGVFERIKDEYTDFAARLGFADLTFIPVSALYGDNVVHKSRNMPWFDGEPLLTHLENVYVGGDRNLIDFRFPVQRVVRPDQDFRGYSGQIASGVVRPG
;
A
#
# COMPACT_ATOMS: atom_id res chain seq x y z
N MET A 1 10.82 -33.68 -26.33
CA MET A 1 10.15 -33.25 -25.09
C MET A 1 9.29 -32.05 -25.44
N SER A 2 7.99 -32.18 -25.25
CA SER A 2 6.95 -31.36 -25.87
C SER A 2 6.79 -29.99 -25.21
N ALA A 3 6.51 -28.95 -26.01
CA ALA A 3 6.17 -27.58 -25.59
C ALA A 3 5.08 -27.51 -24.49
N LEU A 4 4.24 -28.55 -24.39
CA LEU A 4 3.25 -28.73 -23.31
C LEU A 4 3.90 -28.90 -21.92
N HIS A 5 5.08 -29.53 -21.82
CA HIS A 5 5.77 -29.71 -20.54
C HIS A 5 6.36 -28.39 -20.01
N THR A 6 6.81 -27.51 -20.91
CA THR A 6 7.29 -26.17 -20.56
C THR A 6 6.16 -25.23 -20.16
N TRP A 7 4.94 -25.50 -20.62
CA TRP A 7 3.74 -24.72 -20.28
C TRP A 7 3.18 -25.07 -18.90
N LEU A 8 3.31 -26.33 -18.47
CA LEU A 8 2.87 -26.84 -17.16
C LEU A 8 3.84 -26.45 -16.02
N HIS A 9 5.08 -26.09 -16.34
CA HIS A 9 6.11 -25.59 -15.42
C HIS A 9 6.40 -24.11 -15.61
N ARG A 10 5.46 -23.31 -16.08
CA ARG A 10 5.47 -21.88 -15.74
C ARG A 10 5.29 -21.84 -14.23
N ASP A 11 6.43 -21.70 -13.54
CA ASP A 11 6.48 -21.31 -12.15
C ASP A 11 5.44 -20.22 -11.95
N SER A 12 4.57 -20.39 -10.99
CA SER A 12 3.45 -19.51 -10.72
C SER A 12 3.95 -18.08 -10.77
N GLU A 13 3.44 -17.28 -11.73
CA GLU A 13 3.77 -15.85 -11.72
C GLU A 13 3.54 -15.33 -10.31
N PRO A 14 4.51 -14.60 -9.72
CA PRO A 14 4.39 -14.14 -8.36
C PRO A 14 3.05 -13.41 -8.21
N ASP A 15 2.31 -13.77 -7.17
CA ASP A 15 0.98 -13.22 -6.87
C ASP A 15 1.06 -11.69 -6.81
N LEU A 16 -0.01 -11.02 -7.19
CA LEU A 16 -0.09 -9.57 -7.24
C LEU A 16 -0.92 -9.04 -6.09
N LEU A 17 -0.34 -8.16 -5.27
CA LEU A 17 -1.05 -7.40 -4.26
C LEU A 17 -1.19 -5.94 -4.69
N ARG A 18 -2.41 -5.43 -4.69
CA ARG A 18 -2.69 -4.00 -4.81
C ARG A 18 -3.02 -3.46 -3.43
N PHE A 19 -2.25 -2.49 -2.98
CA PHE A 19 -2.59 -1.82 -1.72
C PHE A 19 -2.58 -0.31 -1.86
N THR A 20 -3.40 0.34 -1.06
CA THR A 20 -3.45 1.80 -0.96
C THR A 20 -2.83 2.25 0.36
N THR A 21 -2.19 3.42 0.36
CA THR A 21 -1.80 4.09 1.60
C THR A 21 -2.84 5.11 1.98
N ALA A 22 -3.18 5.18 3.25
CA ALA A 22 -4.14 6.14 3.82
C ALA A 22 -3.56 6.72 5.12
N GLY A 23 -4.04 7.87 5.56
CA GLY A 23 -3.59 8.55 6.77
C GLY A 23 -3.66 10.06 6.60
N SER A 24 -3.55 10.81 7.70
CA SER A 24 -3.58 12.27 7.68
C SER A 24 -2.35 12.86 6.98
N VAL A 25 -2.38 14.15 6.75
CA VAL A 25 -1.19 14.90 6.36
C VAL A 25 -0.14 14.72 7.47
N ASP A 26 1.12 14.58 7.10
CA ASP A 26 2.26 14.40 7.99
C ASP A 26 2.31 13.08 8.80
N ASP A 27 1.41 12.11 8.56
CA ASP A 27 1.51 10.78 9.16
C ASP A 27 2.71 9.96 8.62
N GLY A 28 3.39 10.45 7.56
CA GLY A 28 4.60 9.85 6.99
C GLY A 28 4.35 8.84 5.88
N LYS A 29 3.23 8.97 5.12
CA LYS A 29 2.91 8.09 3.98
C LYS A 29 4.04 8.04 2.95
N SER A 30 4.45 9.19 2.44
CA SER A 30 5.51 9.31 1.44
C SER A 30 6.84 8.76 1.97
N THR A 31 7.16 9.02 3.23
CA THR A 31 8.36 8.48 3.89
C THR A 31 8.30 6.95 3.97
N LEU A 32 7.15 6.38 4.36
CA LEU A 32 6.99 4.93 4.44
C LEU A 32 7.12 4.25 3.08
N ILE A 33 6.48 4.81 2.03
CA ILE A 33 6.58 4.28 0.67
C ILE A 33 8.03 4.36 0.18
N GLY A 34 8.67 5.51 0.33
CA GLY A 34 10.06 5.69 -0.07
C GLY A 34 11.01 4.75 0.65
N ARG A 35 10.84 4.55 1.96
CA ARG A 35 11.59 3.60 2.77
C ARG A 35 11.36 2.17 2.31
N LEU A 36 10.09 1.78 2.09
CA LEU A 36 9.74 0.44 1.62
C LEU A 36 10.39 0.13 0.26
N LEU A 37 10.34 1.07 -0.68
CA LEU A 37 10.96 0.91 -2.00
C LEU A 37 12.49 0.85 -1.92
N HIS A 38 13.10 1.67 -1.06
CA HIS A 38 14.55 1.68 -0.86
C HIS A 38 15.04 0.37 -0.24
N ASP A 39 14.45 -0.03 0.89
CA ASP A 39 14.93 -1.18 1.65
C ASP A 39 14.53 -2.53 1.02
N ALA A 40 13.59 -2.52 0.06
CA ALA A 40 13.25 -3.67 -0.78
C ALA A 40 14.11 -3.78 -2.05
N ASP A 41 15.17 -2.97 -2.19
CA ASP A 41 16.03 -2.87 -3.39
C ASP A 41 15.24 -2.63 -4.70
N ALA A 42 14.11 -1.93 -4.58
CA ALA A 42 13.18 -1.69 -5.69
C ALA A 42 13.36 -0.31 -6.36
N LEU A 43 14.36 0.46 -5.95
CA LEU A 43 14.69 1.76 -6.54
C LEU A 43 15.69 1.62 -7.69
N TYR A 44 15.44 2.35 -8.77
CA TYR A 44 16.43 2.52 -9.83
C TYR A 44 17.61 3.37 -9.34
N GLU A 45 18.82 3.06 -9.82
CA GLU A 45 20.06 3.75 -9.44
C GLU A 45 19.97 5.27 -9.57
N ASP A 46 19.29 5.77 -10.62
CA ASP A 46 19.07 7.20 -10.84
C ASP A 46 18.30 7.89 -9.70
N HIS A 47 17.31 7.18 -9.11
CA HIS A 47 16.55 7.70 -7.97
C HIS A 47 17.40 7.73 -6.70
N VAL A 48 18.21 6.72 -6.45
CA VAL A 48 19.15 6.67 -5.32
C VAL A 48 20.17 7.79 -5.42
N GLU A 49 20.71 8.06 -6.62
CA GLU A 49 21.61 9.18 -6.83
C GLU A 49 20.95 10.54 -6.64
N ALA A 50 19.68 10.70 -7.07
CA ALA A 50 18.93 11.93 -6.86
C ALA A 50 18.72 12.22 -5.37
N LEU A 51 18.43 11.18 -4.57
CA LEU A 51 18.31 11.27 -3.12
C LEU A 51 19.64 11.70 -2.48
N LYS A 52 20.76 11.06 -2.87
CA LYS A 52 22.10 11.40 -2.36
C LYS A 52 22.49 12.83 -2.70
N ARG A 53 22.14 13.33 -3.89
CA ARG A 53 22.39 14.73 -4.29
C ARG A 53 21.53 15.71 -3.49
N ALA A 54 20.25 15.38 -3.24
CA ALA A 54 19.33 16.21 -2.46
C ALA A 54 19.74 16.27 -0.98
N ALA A 55 20.31 15.21 -0.42
CA ALA A 55 20.83 15.17 0.94
C ALA A 55 22.03 16.11 1.19
N GLY A 56 22.68 16.60 0.11
CA GLY A 56 23.55 17.79 0.13
C GLY A 56 24.58 17.92 1.26
N GLY A 57 25.14 16.79 1.73
CA GLY A 57 26.22 16.82 2.72
C GLY A 57 25.79 17.10 4.17
N ARG A 58 24.52 17.09 4.49
CA ARG A 58 23.99 17.14 5.85
C ARG A 58 23.61 15.75 6.35
N GLY A 59 24.60 14.94 6.73
CA GLY A 59 24.38 13.68 7.39
C GLY A 59 23.57 12.64 6.57
N ASP A 60 23.67 11.36 6.89
CA ASP A 60 23.09 10.22 6.17
C ASP A 60 21.53 10.14 6.17
N GLU A 61 20.81 11.22 6.42
CA GLU A 61 19.34 11.22 6.38
C GLU A 61 18.84 11.46 4.95
N LEU A 62 18.48 10.35 4.29
CA LEU A 62 17.81 10.38 2.99
C LEU A 62 16.37 10.88 3.18
N ASP A 63 15.98 11.93 2.46
CA ASP A 63 14.59 12.37 2.41
C ASP A 63 13.77 11.47 1.47
N PHE A 64 13.21 10.41 2.03
CA PHE A 64 12.42 9.42 1.29
C PHE A 64 11.12 9.99 0.70
N ALA A 65 10.63 11.15 1.17
CA ALA A 65 9.47 11.80 0.60
C ALA A 65 9.75 12.29 -0.83
N LEU A 66 10.99 12.65 -1.14
CA LEU A 66 11.39 13.07 -2.50
C LEU A 66 11.24 11.98 -3.57
N ILE A 67 11.22 10.69 -3.17
CA ILE A 67 11.00 9.58 -4.09
C ILE A 67 9.55 9.57 -4.59
N THR A 68 8.62 10.02 -3.75
CA THR A 68 7.19 9.90 -3.99
C THR A 68 6.59 11.13 -4.66
N ASP A 69 7.18 12.31 -4.50
CA ASP A 69 6.65 13.57 -5.02
C ASP A 69 6.84 13.67 -6.54
N GLY A 70 5.79 13.34 -7.30
CA GLY A 70 5.80 13.28 -8.76
C GLY A 70 5.50 14.62 -9.43
N LEU A 71 4.55 15.39 -8.92
CA LEU A 71 4.09 16.65 -9.51
C LEU A 71 4.85 17.85 -8.95
N LYS A 72 5.10 18.86 -9.80
CA LYS A 72 5.74 20.11 -9.34
C LYS A 72 4.94 20.79 -8.22
N ALA A 73 3.60 20.77 -8.33
CA ALA A 73 2.70 21.33 -7.32
C ALA A 73 2.77 20.56 -5.98
N GLU A 74 2.97 19.25 -6.00
CA GLU A 74 3.15 18.43 -4.81
C GLU A 74 4.45 18.78 -4.09
N ARG A 75 5.55 18.95 -4.84
CA ARG A 75 6.85 19.39 -4.28
C ARG A 75 6.80 20.78 -3.67
N GLU A 76 6.08 21.72 -4.33
CA GLU A 76 5.94 23.10 -3.84
C GLU A 76 5.07 23.17 -2.58
N GLN A 77 4.10 22.29 -2.42
CA GLN A 77 3.17 22.29 -1.28
C GLN A 77 3.51 21.26 -0.22
N GLY A 78 4.39 20.29 -0.53
CA GLY A 78 4.75 19.18 0.37
C GLY A 78 3.59 18.23 0.67
N ILE A 79 2.60 18.11 -0.25
CA ILE A 79 1.44 17.24 -0.09
C ILE A 79 1.16 16.47 -1.38
N THR A 80 0.69 15.23 -1.25
CA THR A 80 0.15 14.44 -2.37
C THR A 80 -1.21 15.00 -2.78
N ILE A 81 -1.39 15.27 -4.06
CA ILE A 81 -2.63 15.86 -4.63
C ILE A 81 -3.43 14.81 -5.38
N ASP A 82 -2.78 14.04 -6.26
CA ASP A 82 -3.41 13.01 -7.08
C ASP A 82 -2.93 11.61 -6.69
N VAL A 83 -3.59 10.58 -7.22
CA VAL A 83 -3.18 9.18 -6.97
C VAL A 83 -1.95 8.86 -7.81
N ALA A 84 -0.86 8.52 -7.15
CA ALA A 84 0.35 8.03 -7.80
C ALA A 84 0.44 6.50 -7.65
N TYR A 85 0.59 5.80 -8.80
CA TYR A 85 0.80 4.35 -8.77
C TYR A 85 2.29 4.02 -8.86
N ARG A 86 2.74 3.17 -7.94
CA ARG A 86 4.12 2.69 -7.91
C ARG A 86 4.14 1.18 -7.95
N TYR A 87 5.16 0.65 -8.60
CA TYR A 87 5.29 -0.77 -8.87
C TYR A 87 6.61 -1.26 -8.32
N PHE A 88 6.58 -2.35 -7.57
CA PHE A 88 7.77 -3.05 -7.17
C PHE A 88 7.51 -4.55 -7.03
N ALA A 89 8.55 -5.35 -6.90
CA ALA A 89 8.47 -6.78 -6.74
C ALA A 89 9.54 -7.27 -5.77
N THR A 90 9.19 -8.28 -5.01
CA THR A 90 10.14 -9.11 -4.27
C THR A 90 10.22 -10.49 -4.93
N ALA A 91 11.06 -11.35 -4.41
CA ALA A 91 11.13 -12.73 -4.87
C ALA A 91 9.81 -13.50 -4.68
N LYS A 92 8.94 -13.06 -3.75
CA LYS A 92 7.69 -13.74 -3.40
C LYS A 92 6.46 -13.15 -4.09
N ARG A 93 6.42 -11.82 -4.27
CA ARG A 93 5.19 -11.13 -4.69
C ARG A 93 5.48 -9.86 -5.48
N ARG A 94 4.55 -9.52 -6.40
CA ARG A 94 4.51 -8.22 -7.10
C ARG A 94 3.54 -7.29 -6.38
N PHE A 95 3.84 -6.01 -6.37
CA PHE A 95 3.06 -5.00 -5.65
C PHE A 95 2.71 -3.82 -6.54
N ILE A 96 1.50 -3.32 -6.36
CA ILE A 96 1.06 -2.02 -6.86
C ILE A 96 0.65 -1.19 -5.64
N ILE A 97 1.34 -0.08 -5.43
CA ILE A 97 1.00 0.90 -4.40
C ILE A 97 0.17 1.99 -5.05
N ALA A 98 -1.03 2.24 -4.52
CA ALA A 98 -1.77 3.46 -4.80
C ALA A 98 -1.47 4.46 -3.68
N ASP A 99 -0.55 5.39 -3.94
CA ASP A 99 -0.25 6.47 -3.01
C ASP A 99 -1.35 7.51 -3.09
N THR A 100 -2.04 7.75 -1.97
CA THR A 100 -3.22 8.60 -1.93
C THR A 100 -3.03 9.81 -1.03
N PRO A 101 -3.65 10.96 -1.40
CA PRO A 101 -3.54 12.17 -0.61
C PRO A 101 -4.16 12.01 0.78
N GLY A 102 -3.50 12.60 1.79
CA GLY A 102 -4.00 12.62 3.17
C GLY A 102 -4.95 13.77 3.50
N HIS A 103 -4.97 14.82 2.66
CA HIS A 103 -5.77 16.02 2.93
C HIS A 103 -7.25 15.81 2.58
N GLU A 104 -8.15 16.31 3.42
CA GLU A 104 -9.59 16.09 3.28
C GLU A 104 -10.19 16.60 1.94
N GLN A 105 -9.62 17.66 1.37
CA GLN A 105 -10.04 18.20 0.08
C GLN A 105 -9.84 17.22 -1.08
N TYR A 106 -8.92 16.27 -0.95
CA TYR A 106 -8.59 15.28 -1.96
C TYR A 106 -9.17 13.89 -1.68
N THR A 107 -10.18 13.80 -0.81
CA THR A 107 -10.85 12.53 -0.45
C THR A 107 -11.34 11.74 -1.68
N ARG A 108 -11.73 12.43 -2.78
CA ARG A 108 -12.11 11.77 -4.04
C ARG A 108 -10.94 10.96 -4.62
N ASN A 109 -9.74 11.52 -4.62
CA ASN A 109 -8.55 10.86 -5.14
C ASN A 109 -8.16 9.67 -4.23
N MET A 110 -8.29 9.82 -2.91
CA MET A 110 -8.15 8.70 -1.98
C MET A 110 -9.11 7.55 -2.32
N ALA A 111 -10.39 7.85 -2.57
CA ALA A 111 -11.37 6.84 -2.94
C ALA A 111 -11.03 6.16 -4.27
N THR A 112 -10.48 6.90 -5.24
CA THR A 112 -10.00 6.33 -6.52
C THR A 112 -8.89 5.31 -6.29
N GLY A 113 -7.87 5.63 -5.47
CA GLY A 113 -6.78 4.70 -5.16
C GLY A 113 -7.26 3.46 -4.39
N ALA A 114 -8.18 3.65 -3.44
CA ALA A 114 -8.71 2.56 -2.62
C ALA A 114 -9.65 1.61 -3.40
N SER A 115 -10.33 2.10 -4.45
CA SER A 115 -11.35 1.31 -5.17
C SER A 115 -10.84 0.05 -5.86
N THR A 116 -9.54 -0.06 -6.08
CA THR A 116 -8.90 -1.22 -6.73
C THR A 116 -7.95 -1.96 -5.80
N ALA A 117 -7.90 -1.56 -4.53
CA ALA A 117 -6.97 -2.13 -3.57
C ALA A 117 -7.52 -3.41 -2.92
N ASP A 118 -6.66 -4.41 -2.77
CA ASP A 118 -6.93 -5.65 -2.04
C ASP A 118 -6.71 -5.46 -0.52
N LEU A 119 -5.95 -4.40 -0.16
CA LEU A 119 -5.55 -4.08 1.22
C LEU A 119 -5.30 -2.57 1.36
N ALA A 120 -5.63 -2.00 2.51
CA ALA A 120 -5.27 -0.63 2.86
C ALA A 120 -4.21 -0.60 3.97
N VAL A 121 -3.14 0.17 3.78
CA VAL A 121 -2.16 0.51 4.82
C VAL A 121 -2.53 1.89 5.35
N THR A 122 -3.09 1.92 6.56
CA THR A 122 -3.47 3.17 7.22
C THR A 122 -2.38 3.58 8.21
N LEU A 123 -1.80 4.76 7.99
CA LEU A 123 -0.80 5.30 8.89
C LEU A 123 -1.46 6.12 10.00
N ILE A 124 -0.90 6.02 11.19
CA ILE A 124 -1.27 6.81 12.36
C ILE A 124 0.02 7.30 13.02
N ASP A 125 0.15 8.61 13.20
CA ASP A 125 1.26 9.20 13.98
C ASP A 125 1.10 8.83 15.46
N ALA A 126 2.08 8.11 16.02
CA ALA A 126 2.05 7.63 17.41
C ALA A 126 1.87 8.74 18.44
N ARG A 127 2.33 9.97 18.15
CA ARG A 127 2.19 11.13 19.02
C ARG A 127 0.76 11.64 19.09
N LEU A 128 0.02 11.55 17.96
CA LEU A 128 -1.31 12.15 17.79
C LEU A 128 -2.45 11.15 18.03
N GLY A 129 -2.19 9.85 17.85
CA GLY A 129 -3.20 8.81 17.98
C GLY A 129 -4.24 8.83 16.85
N VAL A 130 -5.41 8.29 17.11
CA VAL A 130 -6.47 8.07 16.10
C VAL A 130 -7.23 9.36 15.81
N LEU A 131 -6.89 10.02 14.71
CA LEU A 131 -7.54 11.26 14.29
C LEU A 131 -8.83 11.03 13.51
N THR A 132 -9.67 12.06 13.43
CA THR A 132 -10.91 12.06 12.63
C THR A 132 -10.64 11.69 11.17
N GLN A 133 -9.51 12.13 10.60
CA GLN A 133 -9.14 11.82 9.23
C GLN A 133 -8.81 10.33 9.05
N SER A 134 -8.10 9.72 10.02
CA SER A 134 -7.81 8.27 10.01
C SER A 134 -9.11 7.46 10.05
N LYS A 135 -10.09 7.87 10.89
CA LYS A 135 -11.42 7.27 10.96
C LYS A 135 -12.19 7.43 9.65
N ARG A 136 -12.11 8.59 8.99
CA ARG A 136 -12.74 8.85 7.69
C ARG A 136 -12.17 7.96 6.60
N HIS A 137 -10.84 7.80 6.53
CA HIS A 137 -10.19 6.94 5.56
C HIS A 137 -10.58 5.47 5.74
N ALA A 138 -10.63 4.98 6.99
CA ALA A 138 -11.10 3.63 7.29
C ALA A 138 -12.55 3.42 6.84
N PHE A 139 -13.43 4.37 7.11
CA PHE A 139 -14.84 4.31 6.68
C PHE A 139 -14.96 4.24 5.15
N ILE A 140 -14.21 5.07 4.41
CA ILE A 140 -14.20 5.06 2.95
C ILE A 140 -13.68 3.71 2.43
N SER A 141 -12.58 3.19 2.98
CA SER A 141 -12.04 1.89 2.60
C SER A 141 -13.06 0.76 2.81
N SER A 142 -13.78 0.78 3.93
CA SER A 142 -14.88 -0.15 4.21
C SER A 142 -16.01 -0.05 3.18
N LEU A 143 -16.48 1.17 2.86
CA LEU A 143 -17.51 1.40 1.84
C LEU A 143 -17.12 0.93 0.45
N LEU A 144 -15.83 1.01 0.12
CA LEU A 144 -15.28 0.54 -1.16
C LEU A 144 -15.02 -0.97 -1.17
N GLY A 145 -15.28 -1.64 -0.05
CA GLY A 145 -15.15 -3.09 0.05
C GLY A 145 -13.71 -3.58 0.17
N VAL A 146 -12.77 -2.72 0.63
CA VAL A 146 -11.40 -3.16 0.94
C VAL A 146 -11.46 -4.08 2.16
N PRO A 147 -11.14 -5.37 2.01
CA PRO A 147 -11.43 -6.34 3.06
C PRO A 147 -10.39 -6.34 4.20
N ARG A 148 -9.18 -5.85 3.93
CA ARG A 148 -8.03 -5.95 4.85
C ARG A 148 -7.41 -4.61 5.12
N VAL A 149 -7.10 -4.35 6.40
CA VAL A 149 -6.45 -3.11 6.82
C VAL A 149 -5.23 -3.44 7.66
N VAL A 150 -4.10 -2.86 7.28
CA VAL A 150 -2.90 -2.79 8.12
C VAL A 150 -2.82 -1.38 8.70
N VAL A 151 -2.88 -1.27 10.01
CA VAL A 151 -2.65 -0.01 10.71
C VAL A 151 -1.18 0.08 11.07
N ALA A 152 -0.44 0.90 10.34
CA ALA A 152 0.95 1.22 10.62
C ALA A 152 1.01 2.37 11.63
N VAL A 153 1.28 2.06 12.90
CA VAL A 153 1.50 3.08 13.93
C VAL A 153 2.91 3.61 13.76
N ASN A 154 2.99 4.75 13.07
CA ASN A 154 4.26 5.34 12.61
C ASN A 154 4.82 6.35 13.61
N LYS A 155 6.10 6.68 13.42
CA LYS A 155 6.87 7.59 14.26
C LYS A 155 7.01 7.10 15.70
N MET A 156 7.15 5.79 15.87
CA MET A 156 7.40 5.19 17.18
C MET A 156 8.70 5.71 17.82
N ASP A 157 9.65 6.12 17.00
CA ASP A 157 10.90 6.79 17.42
C ASP A 157 10.65 8.11 18.20
N LEU A 158 9.56 8.82 17.92
CA LEU A 158 9.21 10.07 18.59
C LEU A 158 8.42 9.88 19.90
N VAL A 159 8.13 8.64 20.26
CA VAL A 159 7.47 8.25 21.51
C VAL A 159 8.29 7.17 22.25
N ASP A 160 9.62 7.18 22.04
CA ASP A 160 10.58 6.28 22.68
C ASP A 160 10.23 4.79 22.52
N TYR A 161 9.59 4.43 21.39
CA TYR A 161 9.14 3.07 21.05
C TYR A 161 8.24 2.42 22.12
N ASP A 162 7.46 3.26 22.83
CA ASP A 162 6.63 2.85 23.97
C ASP A 162 5.49 1.91 23.55
N GLN A 163 5.46 0.72 24.17
CA GLN A 163 4.43 -0.29 23.94
C GLN A 163 3.04 0.20 24.37
N GLY A 164 2.94 0.96 25.47
CA GLY A 164 1.66 1.46 25.98
C GLY A 164 1.01 2.46 25.03
N VAL A 165 1.80 3.26 24.29
CA VAL A 165 1.31 4.13 23.24
C VAL A 165 0.72 3.31 22.10
N PHE A 166 1.43 2.27 21.65
CA PHE A 166 0.97 1.39 20.59
C PHE A 166 -0.34 0.66 20.96
N GLU A 167 -0.40 0.03 22.14
CA GLU A 167 -1.59 -0.72 22.58
C GLU A 167 -2.81 0.21 22.71
N ARG A 168 -2.64 1.41 23.25
CA ARG A 168 -3.74 2.40 23.34
C ARG A 168 -4.31 2.76 21.96
N ILE A 169 -3.45 3.00 20.95
CA ILE A 169 -3.87 3.32 19.60
C ILE A 169 -4.58 2.13 18.97
N LYS A 170 -4.05 0.92 19.18
CA LYS A 170 -4.63 -0.33 18.71
C LYS A 170 -6.02 -0.55 19.27
N ASP A 171 -6.21 -0.37 20.57
CA ASP A 171 -7.50 -0.53 21.25
C ASP A 171 -8.52 0.51 20.72
N GLU A 172 -8.14 1.79 20.66
CA GLU A 172 -9.04 2.86 20.16
C GLU A 172 -9.45 2.60 18.69
N TYR A 173 -8.51 2.22 17.85
CA TYR A 173 -8.82 1.96 16.44
C TYR A 173 -9.65 0.68 16.26
N THR A 174 -9.39 -0.35 17.05
CA THR A 174 -10.15 -1.61 17.04
C THR A 174 -11.61 -1.37 17.42
N ASP A 175 -11.86 -0.61 18.49
CA ASP A 175 -13.21 -0.25 18.92
C ASP A 175 -13.99 0.52 17.84
N PHE A 176 -13.31 1.42 17.15
CA PHE A 176 -13.88 2.14 16.03
C PHE A 176 -14.15 1.22 14.84
N ALA A 177 -13.18 0.39 14.46
CA ALA A 177 -13.20 -0.46 13.28
C ALA A 177 -14.18 -1.65 13.42
N ALA A 178 -14.56 -2.03 14.63
CA ALA A 178 -15.50 -3.13 14.91
C ALA A 178 -16.83 -3.00 14.14
N ARG A 179 -17.21 -1.78 13.75
CA ARG A 179 -18.44 -1.50 13.01
C ARG A 179 -18.26 -1.45 11.49
N LEU A 180 -17.03 -1.58 11.01
CA LEU A 180 -16.70 -1.37 9.59
C LEU A 180 -16.65 -2.67 8.79
N GLY A 181 -16.66 -3.83 9.45
CA GLY A 181 -16.76 -5.14 8.79
C GLY A 181 -15.51 -5.55 8.01
N PHE A 182 -14.33 -5.09 8.40
CA PHE A 182 -13.08 -5.58 7.82
C PHE A 182 -12.90 -7.06 8.12
N ALA A 183 -12.46 -7.84 7.13
CA ALA A 183 -12.19 -9.27 7.30
C ALA A 183 -10.89 -9.50 8.10
N ASP A 184 -9.93 -8.58 7.97
CA ASP A 184 -8.66 -8.63 8.70
C ASP A 184 -8.20 -7.22 9.08
N LEU A 185 -7.72 -7.09 10.32
CA LEU A 185 -7.21 -5.86 10.90
C LEU A 185 -5.92 -6.14 11.65
N THR A 186 -4.81 -5.75 11.07
CA THR A 186 -3.47 -5.99 11.61
C THR A 186 -2.83 -4.67 12.04
N PHE A 187 -2.09 -4.69 13.16
CA PHE A 187 -1.39 -3.51 13.68
C PHE A 187 0.11 -3.76 13.68
N ILE A 188 0.88 -2.82 13.14
CA ILE A 188 2.33 -2.90 13.07
C ILE A 188 2.92 -1.55 13.54
N PRO A 189 3.71 -1.55 14.64
CA PRO A 189 4.43 -0.36 15.07
C PRO A 189 5.65 -0.16 14.18
N VAL A 190 5.82 1.02 13.61
CA VAL A 190 6.90 1.32 12.66
C VAL A 190 7.58 2.66 12.96
N SER A 191 8.82 2.78 12.54
CA SER A 191 9.44 4.08 12.24
C SER A 191 9.82 4.09 10.75
N ALA A 192 9.05 4.81 9.95
CA ALA A 192 9.33 4.93 8.53
C ALA A 192 10.66 5.65 8.27
N LEU A 193 11.06 6.58 9.16
CA LEU A 193 12.30 7.32 9.03
C LEU A 193 13.53 6.41 9.24
N TYR A 194 13.50 5.55 10.26
CA TYR A 194 14.63 4.68 10.60
C TYR A 194 14.51 3.26 10.04
N GLY A 195 13.35 2.90 9.45
CA GLY A 195 13.10 1.59 8.85
C GLY A 195 12.67 0.50 9.85
N ASP A 196 12.42 0.88 11.12
CA ASP A 196 11.99 -0.07 12.15
C ASP A 196 10.67 -0.74 11.77
N ASN A 197 10.64 -2.08 11.71
CA ASN A 197 9.51 -2.92 11.32
C ASN A 197 8.90 -2.60 9.93
N VAL A 198 9.66 -1.94 9.04
CA VAL A 198 9.23 -1.73 7.65
C VAL A 198 9.58 -2.95 6.81
N VAL A 199 10.86 -3.25 6.63
CA VAL A 199 11.36 -4.45 5.93
C VAL A 199 11.97 -5.44 6.91
N HIS A 200 12.71 -4.95 7.90
CA HIS A 200 13.37 -5.76 8.91
C HIS A 200 12.74 -5.55 10.29
N LYS A 201 12.79 -6.61 11.12
CA LYS A 201 12.30 -6.53 12.49
C LYS A 201 13.15 -5.54 13.29
N SER A 202 12.47 -4.65 14.02
CA SER A 202 13.12 -3.64 14.86
C SER A 202 13.81 -4.25 16.06
N ARG A 203 14.98 -3.71 16.40
CA ARG A 203 15.66 -4.00 17.67
C ARG A 203 15.18 -3.08 18.80
N ASN A 204 14.57 -1.95 18.46
CA ASN A 204 14.08 -0.97 19.42
C ASN A 204 12.69 -1.34 19.99
N MET A 205 11.99 -2.27 19.34
CA MET A 205 10.67 -2.77 19.76
C MET A 205 10.69 -4.29 20.00
N PRO A 206 11.50 -4.80 20.97
CA PRO A 206 11.60 -6.22 21.24
C PRO A 206 10.30 -6.83 21.77
N TRP A 207 9.37 -6.01 22.23
CA TRP A 207 8.05 -6.38 22.71
C TRP A 207 7.07 -6.70 21.56
N PHE A 208 7.38 -6.32 20.32
CA PHE A 208 6.55 -6.63 19.17
C PHE A 208 6.93 -7.97 18.56
N ASP A 209 6.06 -8.96 18.72
CA ASP A 209 6.28 -10.32 18.21
C ASP A 209 5.80 -10.52 16.77
N GLY A 210 5.08 -9.53 16.18
CA GLY A 210 4.56 -9.60 14.83
C GLY A 210 5.63 -9.52 13.73
N GLU A 211 5.18 -9.65 12.50
CA GLU A 211 6.04 -9.53 11.31
C GLU A 211 6.23 -8.06 10.91
N PRO A 212 7.38 -7.70 10.29
CA PRO A 212 7.56 -6.41 9.61
C PRO A 212 6.52 -6.22 8.50
N LEU A 213 6.28 -4.95 8.13
CA LEU A 213 5.27 -4.58 7.14
C LEU A 213 5.45 -5.31 5.81
N LEU A 214 6.67 -5.33 5.24
CA LEU A 214 6.91 -6.01 3.96
C LEU A 214 6.62 -7.51 4.06
N THR A 215 7.07 -8.17 5.14
CA THR A 215 6.82 -9.60 5.35
C THR A 215 5.33 -9.90 5.45
N HIS A 216 4.57 -9.06 6.15
CA HIS A 216 3.11 -9.17 6.21
C HIS A 216 2.47 -9.00 4.82
N LEU A 217 2.88 -7.97 4.05
CA LEU A 217 2.37 -7.74 2.70
C LEU A 217 2.73 -8.89 1.73
N GLU A 218 3.86 -9.55 1.91
CA GLU A 218 4.24 -10.73 1.13
C GLU A 218 3.37 -11.96 1.44
N ASN A 219 2.97 -12.13 2.69
CA ASN A 219 2.32 -13.35 3.18
C ASN A 219 0.79 -13.23 3.23
N VAL A 220 0.23 -12.00 3.25
CA VAL A 220 -1.22 -11.81 3.37
C VAL A 220 -1.94 -12.47 2.19
N TYR A 221 -2.93 -13.31 2.50
CA TYR A 221 -3.69 -14.02 1.49
C TYR A 221 -4.84 -13.15 0.96
N VAL A 222 -4.86 -12.86 -0.33
CA VAL A 222 -5.87 -12.01 -0.99
C VAL A 222 -6.76 -12.76 -1.98
N GLY A 223 -6.60 -14.07 -2.10
CA GLY A 223 -7.29 -14.89 -3.11
C GLY A 223 -8.65 -15.43 -2.68
N GLY A 224 -8.95 -15.53 -1.38
CA GLY A 224 -10.14 -16.20 -0.86
C GLY A 224 -11.47 -15.47 -1.07
N ASP A 225 -11.42 -14.19 -1.38
CA ASP A 225 -12.61 -13.34 -1.51
C ASP A 225 -13.12 -13.26 -2.95
N ARG A 226 -12.40 -13.86 -3.89
CA ARG A 226 -12.77 -13.85 -5.30
C ARG A 226 -13.73 -15.00 -5.61
N ASN A 227 -14.93 -14.68 -6.10
CA ASN A 227 -15.80 -15.67 -6.71
C ASN A 227 -15.17 -16.14 -8.03
N LEU A 228 -14.61 -17.34 -8.03
CA LEU A 228 -13.99 -17.94 -9.22
C LEU A 228 -14.97 -18.79 -10.06
N ILE A 229 -16.24 -18.91 -9.61
CA ILE A 229 -17.26 -19.77 -10.23
C ILE A 229 -18.09 -18.95 -11.24
N ASP A 230 -18.66 -17.84 -10.77
CA ASP A 230 -19.56 -17.03 -11.60
C ASP A 230 -18.77 -16.03 -12.43
N PHE A 231 -18.66 -16.27 -13.73
CA PHE A 231 -17.97 -15.34 -14.62
C PHE A 231 -18.77 -14.05 -14.81
N ARG A 232 -18.15 -12.91 -14.46
CA ARG A 232 -18.70 -11.57 -14.68
C ARG A 232 -17.64 -10.69 -15.32
N PHE A 233 -17.98 -10.18 -16.49
CA PHE A 233 -17.12 -9.30 -17.27
C PHE A 233 -17.88 -8.02 -17.66
N PRO A 234 -17.80 -6.96 -16.85
CA PRO A 234 -18.33 -5.65 -17.22
C PRO A 234 -17.58 -5.10 -18.43
N VAL A 235 -18.28 -4.88 -19.53
CA VAL A 235 -17.69 -4.27 -20.73
C VAL A 235 -17.49 -2.78 -20.47
N GLN A 236 -16.24 -2.35 -20.41
CA GLN A 236 -15.87 -0.94 -20.16
C GLN A 236 -15.60 -0.19 -21.46
N ARG A 237 -15.16 -0.91 -22.51
CA ARG A 237 -14.84 -0.31 -23.80
C ARG A 237 -15.14 -1.30 -24.94
N VAL A 238 -15.68 -0.77 -26.03
CA VAL A 238 -15.78 -1.49 -27.31
C VAL A 238 -14.61 -1.05 -28.19
N VAL A 239 -13.82 -2.01 -28.65
CA VAL A 239 -12.69 -1.79 -29.57
C VAL A 239 -13.14 -2.17 -30.96
N ARG A 240 -13.13 -1.22 -31.89
CA ARG A 240 -13.51 -1.42 -33.30
C ARG A 240 -12.57 -0.62 -34.21
N PRO A 241 -11.36 -1.13 -34.46
CA PRO A 241 -10.37 -0.43 -35.29
C PRO A 241 -10.78 -0.36 -36.77
N ASP A 242 -11.55 -1.35 -37.24
CA ASP A 242 -12.05 -1.45 -38.63
C ASP A 242 -13.46 -2.11 -38.65
N GLN A 243 -13.96 -2.40 -39.86
CA GLN A 243 -15.31 -2.99 -40.04
C GLN A 243 -15.37 -4.49 -39.70
N ASP A 244 -14.25 -5.16 -39.79
CA ASP A 244 -14.17 -6.62 -39.67
C ASP A 244 -13.87 -7.10 -38.23
N PHE A 245 -13.45 -6.19 -37.36
CA PHE A 245 -13.12 -6.50 -35.97
C PHE A 245 -14.00 -5.75 -34.97
N ARG A 246 -14.56 -6.50 -34.01
CA ARG A 246 -15.20 -5.95 -32.81
C ARG A 246 -14.73 -6.72 -31.57
N GLY A 247 -14.00 -6.02 -30.70
CA GLY A 247 -13.56 -6.53 -29.41
C GLY A 247 -14.27 -5.84 -28.25
N TYR A 248 -14.35 -6.51 -27.12
CA TYR A 248 -14.83 -5.96 -25.84
C TYR A 248 -13.68 -5.96 -24.86
N SER A 249 -13.45 -4.84 -24.22
CA SER A 249 -12.38 -4.64 -23.23
C SER A 249 -12.98 -4.28 -21.89
N GLY A 250 -12.41 -4.83 -20.82
CA GLY A 250 -12.84 -4.60 -19.45
C GLY A 250 -12.02 -5.42 -18.47
N GLN A 251 -12.33 -5.27 -17.19
CA GLN A 251 -11.74 -6.08 -16.13
C GLN A 251 -12.70 -7.20 -15.72
N ILE A 252 -12.18 -8.42 -15.59
CA ILE A 252 -12.99 -9.55 -15.06
C ILE A 252 -13.29 -9.26 -13.60
N ALA A 253 -14.58 -9.10 -13.25
CA ALA A 253 -15.04 -8.84 -11.90
C ALA A 253 -15.13 -10.13 -11.07
N SER A 254 -15.45 -11.26 -11.69
CA SER A 254 -15.47 -12.57 -11.05
C SER A 254 -15.38 -13.69 -12.07
N GLY A 255 -15.10 -14.92 -11.60
CA GLY A 255 -14.94 -16.10 -12.43
C GLY A 255 -13.57 -16.16 -13.12
N VAL A 256 -13.39 -17.20 -13.92
CA VAL A 256 -12.17 -17.46 -14.69
C VAL A 256 -12.52 -17.61 -16.15
N VAL A 257 -11.76 -16.99 -17.05
CA VAL A 257 -11.81 -17.21 -18.49
C VAL A 257 -10.45 -17.72 -18.96
N ARG A 258 -10.48 -18.67 -19.89
CA ARG A 258 -9.26 -19.18 -20.53
C ARG A 258 -9.33 -18.85 -22.02
N PRO A 259 -8.21 -18.48 -22.65
CA PRO A 259 -8.14 -18.40 -24.10
C PRO A 259 -8.55 -19.73 -24.72
N GLY A 260 -9.37 -19.68 -25.77
CA GLY A 260 -9.86 -20.85 -26.52
C GLY A 260 -8.79 -21.48 -27.41
#